data_2f534b47bbe189fef360dea4f1ece6e6
#
_entry.id   2f534b47bbe189fef360dea4f1ece6e6
#
_cell.length_a   1.000
_cell.length_b   1.000
_cell.length_c   1.000
_cell.angle_alpha   90.00
_cell.angle_beta   90.00
_cell.angle_gamma   90.00
#
_symmetry.space_group_name_H-M   'P 1'
#
loop_
_entity.id
_entity.type
_entity.pdbx_description
1 polymer ?
#
loop_
_entity_poly.entity_id
_entity_poly.type
_entity_poly.pdbx_seq_one_letter_code
_entity_poly.pdbx_strand_id
1 'polypeptide(L)'
;KQDIWNELGLDTHCMNDECIYTFLAKEIEVQHMEFVQGKGKHKTPLQRLFERAEALYDKRKEYEQQLYIMGERNSYSKTDHDATFMRMKEDHMRNGQLKPAYNVQLAVHSEYIMGVGIFPKPNDTNTLIPFVQQLEQIHSRRFTYVVADAGYDSHENLTWLKNNQYLSCIKPQYYEEAKARAWTKDISKSRNMEYIPEEDAFICAKGRKLKYAFTHNAKAKTGFISERKVYICESCNRCGYKKECQRYVKPTTVNPVKRIETTPAYDAILAENQDRLLSD
;
A
#
# COMPACT_ATOMS: atom_id res chain seq x y z
N LYS A 1 -13.24 -25.91 11.89
CA LYS A 1 -12.05 -26.75 12.10
C LYS A 1 -12.00 -27.30 13.52
N GLN A 2 -11.99 -26.40 14.53
CA GLN A 2 -11.91 -26.81 15.95
C GLN A 2 -13.02 -27.78 16.34
N ASP A 3 -14.23 -27.60 15.80
CA ASP A 3 -15.38 -28.48 16.07
C ASP A 3 -15.15 -29.89 15.53
N ILE A 4 -14.57 -30.03 14.34
CA ILE A 4 -14.26 -31.34 13.74
C ILE A 4 -13.17 -32.06 14.55
N TRP A 5 -12.16 -31.31 15.01
CA TRP A 5 -11.10 -31.84 15.86
C TRP A 5 -11.61 -32.37 17.19
N ASN A 6 -12.48 -31.60 17.83
CA ASN A 6 -13.10 -32.01 19.10
C ASN A 6 -13.96 -33.28 18.94
N GLU A 7 -14.68 -33.41 17.84
CA GLU A 7 -15.49 -34.58 17.53
C GLU A 7 -14.65 -35.84 17.23
N LEU A 8 -13.44 -35.66 16.67
CA LEU A 8 -12.53 -36.78 16.33
C LEU A 8 -11.60 -37.18 17.49
N GLY A 9 -11.53 -36.39 18.57
CA GLY A 9 -10.65 -36.66 19.71
C GLY A 9 -9.16 -36.67 19.35
N LEU A 10 -8.77 -35.97 18.27
CA LEU A 10 -7.40 -35.94 17.76
C LEU A 10 -6.55 -34.91 18.47
N ASP A 11 -5.27 -35.25 18.66
CA ASP A 11 -4.32 -34.38 19.34
C ASP A 11 -3.93 -33.16 18.47
N THR A 12 -3.73 -32.00 19.07
CA THR A 12 -3.64 -30.68 18.43
C THR A 12 -2.39 -30.47 17.52
N HIS A 13 -1.52 -31.45 17.39
CA HIS A 13 -0.27 -31.32 16.65
C HIS A 13 -0.39 -31.37 15.10
N CYS A 14 -1.51 -31.79 14.55
CA CYS A 14 -1.72 -31.83 13.10
C CYS A 14 -2.94 -31.00 12.69
N MET A 15 -2.82 -29.67 12.74
CA MET A 15 -3.91 -28.73 12.44
C MET A 15 -4.10 -28.42 10.93
N ASN A 16 -3.70 -29.30 10.02
CA ASN A 16 -3.85 -29.08 8.59
C ASN A 16 -5.15 -29.73 8.07
N ASP A 17 -5.92 -29.01 7.24
CA ASP A 17 -7.16 -29.48 6.62
C ASP A 17 -6.92 -30.74 5.79
N GLU A 18 -5.77 -30.85 5.15
CA GLU A 18 -5.34 -31.99 4.37
C GLU A 18 -5.16 -33.24 5.23
N CYS A 19 -4.61 -33.10 6.44
CA CYS A 19 -4.49 -34.22 7.38
C CYS A 19 -5.84 -34.72 7.85
N ILE A 20 -6.80 -33.82 8.13
CA ILE A 20 -8.17 -34.21 8.54
C ILE A 20 -8.86 -34.94 7.39
N TYR A 21 -8.81 -34.38 6.20
CA TYR A 21 -9.42 -34.98 5.01
C TYR A 21 -8.84 -36.38 4.73
N THR A 22 -7.50 -36.48 4.73
CA THR A 22 -6.81 -37.76 4.47
C THR A 22 -7.12 -38.82 5.54
N PHE A 23 -7.16 -38.39 6.82
CA PHE A 23 -7.51 -39.27 7.93
C PHE A 23 -8.96 -39.83 7.76
N LEU A 24 -9.92 -38.94 7.55
CA LEU A 24 -11.31 -39.31 7.38
C LEU A 24 -11.53 -40.16 6.12
N ALA A 25 -10.81 -39.90 5.03
CA ALA A 25 -10.85 -40.71 3.81
C ALA A 25 -10.39 -42.13 4.09
N LYS A 26 -9.29 -42.31 4.84
CA LYS A 26 -8.82 -43.66 5.23
C LYS A 26 -9.81 -44.37 6.16
N GLU A 27 -10.41 -43.70 7.11
CA GLU A 27 -11.41 -44.29 8.01
C GLU A 27 -12.64 -44.80 7.23
N ILE A 28 -13.09 -44.03 6.23
CA ILE A 28 -14.20 -44.43 5.36
C ILE A 28 -13.84 -45.66 4.53
N GLU A 29 -12.62 -45.70 3.99
CA GLU A 29 -12.12 -46.83 3.21
C GLU A 29 -12.00 -48.10 4.07
N VAL A 30 -11.43 -47.99 5.26
CA VAL A 30 -11.28 -49.11 6.22
C VAL A 30 -12.62 -49.66 6.68
N GLN A 31 -13.59 -48.79 6.88
CA GLN A 31 -14.93 -49.18 7.30
C GLN A 31 -15.85 -49.65 6.14
N HIS A 32 -15.34 -49.60 4.89
CA HIS A 32 -16.11 -49.91 3.68
C HIS A 32 -17.46 -49.19 3.65
N MET A 33 -17.50 -47.93 4.07
CA MET A 33 -18.72 -47.15 4.29
C MET A 33 -19.34 -46.71 2.95
N GLU A 34 -20.57 -47.11 2.69
CA GLU A 34 -21.34 -46.61 1.56
C GLU A 34 -21.97 -45.23 1.89
N PHE A 35 -21.79 -44.27 0.99
CA PHE A 35 -22.38 -42.95 1.15
C PHE A 35 -23.89 -42.98 0.87
N VAL A 36 -24.65 -42.48 1.83
CA VAL A 36 -26.09 -42.34 1.71
C VAL A 36 -26.44 -40.94 1.20
N GLN A 37 -27.17 -40.89 0.08
CA GLN A 37 -27.65 -39.64 -0.52
C GLN A 37 -29.16 -39.68 -0.77
N GLY A 38 -29.83 -38.54 -0.69
CA GLY A 38 -31.23 -38.39 -1.04
C GLY A 38 -32.17 -38.04 0.13
N LYS A 39 -33.37 -37.59 -0.23
CA LYS A 39 -34.40 -37.12 0.71
C LYS A 39 -34.91 -38.31 1.54
N GLY A 40 -34.93 -38.17 2.86
CA GLY A 40 -35.44 -39.22 3.80
C GLY A 40 -34.38 -40.23 4.24
N LYS A 41 -33.15 -40.17 3.77
CA LYS A 41 -32.03 -41.00 4.21
C LYS A 41 -31.21 -40.31 5.26
N HIS A 42 -30.80 -41.01 6.32
CA HIS A 42 -30.01 -40.46 7.43
C HIS A 42 -28.53 -40.75 7.20
N LYS A 43 -27.74 -39.70 7.04
CA LYS A 43 -26.27 -39.80 6.95
C LYS A 43 -25.68 -40.16 8.31
N THR A 44 -24.67 -41.03 8.32
CA THR A 44 -23.89 -41.34 9.51
C THR A 44 -23.14 -40.11 10.03
N PRO A 45 -22.76 -40.05 11.32
CA PRO A 45 -21.90 -38.97 11.83
C PRO A 45 -20.60 -38.86 11.05
N LEU A 46 -19.94 -40.00 10.75
CA LEU A 46 -18.68 -40.02 10.01
C LEU A 46 -18.84 -39.47 8.59
N GLN A 47 -19.94 -39.82 7.86
CA GLN A 47 -20.21 -39.24 6.56
C GLN A 47 -20.38 -37.70 6.61
N ARG A 48 -21.07 -37.18 7.63
CA ARG A 48 -21.24 -35.71 7.78
C ARG A 48 -19.92 -34.99 8.06
N LEU A 49 -19.05 -35.61 8.86
CA LEU A 49 -17.72 -35.09 9.15
C LEU A 49 -16.84 -35.06 7.91
N PHE A 50 -16.86 -36.16 7.14
CA PHE A 50 -16.11 -36.28 5.89
C PHE A 50 -16.56 -35.23 4.86
N GLU A 51 -17.86 -35.15 4.55
CA GLU A 51 -18.39 -34.16 3.61
C GLU A 51 -18.05 -32.71 4.02
N ARG A 52 -18.05 -32.44 5.32
CA ARG A 52 -17.64 -31.13 5.84
C ARG A 52 -16.14 -30.88 5.70
N ALA A 53 -15.31 -31.89 5.93
CA ALA A 53 -13.86 -31.83 5.78
C ALA A 53 -13.48 -31.66 4.29
N GLU A 54 -14.11 -32.43 3.41
CA GLU A 54 -13.96 -32.34 1.96
C GLU A 54 -14.29 -30.95 1.43
N ALA A 55 -15.44 -30.40 1.81
CA ALA A 55 -15.85 -29.05 1.41
C ALA A 55 -14.86 -27.96 1.91
N LEU A 56 -14.28 -28.13 3.09
CA LEU A 56 -13.26 -27.20 3.61
C LEU A 56 -11.93 -27.34 2.87
N TYR A 57 -11.54 -28.56 2.55
CA TYR A 57 -10.31 -28.86 1.81
C TYR A 57 -10.38 -28.31 0.36
N ASP A 58 -11.49 -28.54 -0.33
CA ASP A 58 -11.72 -28.03 -1.69
C ASP A 58 -11.73 -26.50 -1.71
N LYS A 59 -12.40 -25.88 -0.71
CA LYS A 59 -12.43 -24.44 -0.59
C LYS A 59 -11.06 -23.83 -0.28
N ARG A 60 -10.23 -24.54 0.47
CA ARG A 60 -8.84 -24.14 0.70
C ARG A 60 -8.04 -24.17 -0.59
N LYS A 61 -8.15 -25.25 -1.38
CA LYS A 61 -7.46 -25.33 -2.69
C LYS A 61 -7.90 -24.21 -3.63
N GLU A 62 -9.21 -23.93 -3.67
CA GLU A 62 -9.72 -22.80 -4.43
C GLU A 62 -9.07 -21.47 -3.99
N TYR A 63 -8.98 -21.22 -2.68
CA TYR A 63 -8.34 -20.00 -2.17
C TYR A 63 -6.83 -19.95 -2.47
N GLU A 64 -6.12 -21.07 -2.36
CA GLU A 64 -4.70 -21.15 -2.69
C GLU A 64 -4.47 -20.80 -4.17
N GLN A 65 -5.32 -21.32 -5.06
CA GLN A 65 -5.28 -20.98 -6.48
C GLN A 65 -5.61 -19.50 -6.73
N GLN A 66 -6.62 -18.95 -6.05
CA GLN A 66 -6.97 -17.54 -6.16
C GLN A 66 -5.84 -16.63 -5.66
N LEU A 67 -5.18 -16.99 -4.56
CA LEU A 67 -4.02 -16.27 -4.04
C LEU A 67 -2.82 -16.34 -5.00
N TYR A 68 -2.59 -17.49 -5.62
CA TYR A 68 -1.56 -17.65 -6.64
C TYR A 68 -1.80 -16.73 -7.86
N ILE A 69 -3.03 -16.69 -8.39
CA ILE A 69 -3.43 -15.81 -9.49
C ILE A 69 -3.29 -14.33 -9.09
N MET A 70 -3.68 -13.99 -7.87
CA MET A 70 -3.62 -12.62 -7.36
C MET A 70 -2.16 -12.12 -7.21
N GLY A 71 -1.24 -12.99 -6.79
CA GLY A 71 0.15 -12.64 -6.53
C GLY A 71 0.27 -11.52 -5.50
N GLU A 72 1.09 -10.51 -5.77
CA GLU A 72 1.30 -9.34 -4.88
C GLU A 72 0.19 -8.27 -4.99
N ARG A 73 -0.78 -8.46 -5.86
CA ARG A 73 -1.89 -7.51 -6.05
C ARG A 73 -2.91 -7.61 -4.92
N ASN A 74 -3.66 -6.54 -4.69
CA ASN A 74 -4.74 -6.54 -3.68
C ASN A 74 -6.05 -7.19 -4.19
N SER A 75 -6.17 -7.38 -5.50
CA SER A 75 -7.36 -7.94 -6.15
C SER A 75 -7.05 -8.36 -7.57
N TYR A 76 -7.89 -9.20 -8.14
CA TYR A 76 -7.88 -9.55 -9.56
C TYR A 76 -9.33 -9.77 -10.05
N SER A 77 -9.55 -9.67 -11.35
CA SER A 77 -10.85 -9.95 -11.95
C SER A 77 -11.00 -11.44 -12.28
N LYS A 78 -12.18 -12.01 -12.04
CA LYS A 78 -12.46 -13.41 -12.39
C LYS A 78 -12.51 -13.67 -13.90
N THR A 79 -12.83 -12.63 -14.67
CA THR A 79 -12.95 -12.71 -16.14
C THR A 79 -11.65 -12.38 -16.86
N ASP A 80 -10.80 -11.57 -16.22
CA ASP A 80 -9.48 -11.17 -16.72
C ASP A 80 -8.51 -11.18 -15.54
N HIS A 81 -7.77 -12.27 -15.41
CA HIS A 81 -6.91 -12.51 -14.25
C HIS A 81 -5.76 -11.50 -14.12
N ASP A 82 -5.39 -10.83 -15.21
CA ASP A 82 -4.31 -9.83 -15.21
C ASP A 82 -4.82 -8.45 -14.78
N ALA A 83 -6.12 -8.17 -14.92
CA ALA A 83 -6.70 -6.91 -14.50
C ALA A 83 -6.84 -6.81 -12.98
N THR A 84 -6.60 -5.60 -12.46
CA THR A 84 -6.78 -5.27 -11.05
C THR A 84 -7.95 -4.30 -10.87
N PHE A 85 -8.69 -4.42 -9.78
CA PHE A 85 -9.78 -3.48 -9.49
C PHE A 85 -9.22 -2.11 -9.11
N MET A 86 -9.59 -1.10 -9.89
CA MET A 86 -9.12 0.29 -9.76
C MET A 86 -10.30 1.26 -9.74
N ARG A 87 -10.10 2.41 -9.10
CA ARG A 87 -11.03 3.54 -9.21
C ARG A 87 -10.75 4.24 -10.53
N MET A 88 -11.80 4.37 -11.36
CA MET A 88 -11.69 5.08 -12.63
C MET A 88 -11.69 6.60 -12.41
N LYS A 89 -10.93 7.35 -13.24
CA LYS A 89 -10.94 8.83 -13.22
C LYS A 89 -12.33 9.35 -13.54
N GLU A 90 -12.99 8.77 -14.53
CA GLU A 90 -14.34 9.10 -14.94
C GLU A 90 -15.33 8.12 -14.29
N ASP A 91 -15.80 8.48 -13.12
CA ASP A 91 -16.89 7.77 -12.44
C ASP A 91 -18.20 8.51 -12.74
N HIS A 92 -18.80 8.19 -13.89
CA HIS A 92 -20.07 8.81 -14.33
C HIS A 92 -21.21 8.59 -13.33
N MET A 93 -21.18 7.49 -12.60
CA MET A 93 -22.18 7.15 -11.58
C MET A 93 -21.89 7.81 -10.22
N ARG A 94 -20.71 8.39 -10.03
CA ARG A 94 -20.22 9.01 -8.78
C ARG A 94 -20.41 8.16 -7.53
N ASN A 95 -20.36 6.82 -7.69
CA ASN A 95 -20.57 5.86 -6.61
C ASN A 95 -19.26 5.28 -6.06
N GLY A 96 -18.11 5.68 -6.61
CA GLY A 96 -16.79 5.20 -6.20
C GLY A 96 -16.54 3.72 -6.51
N GLN A 97 -17.31 3.11 -7.41
CA GLN A 97 -17.18 1.71 -7.77
C GLN A 97 -15.82 1.41 -8.39
N LEU A 98 -15.20 0.35 -7.90
CA LEU A 98 -13.98 -0.18 -8.50
C LEU A 98 -14.34 -1.03 -9.73
N LYS A 99 -13.54 -0.87 -10.81
CA LYS A 99 -13.68 -1.67 -12.04
C LYS A 99 -12.37 -2.37 -12.35
N PRO A 100 -12.41 -3.58 -12.95
CA PRO A 100 -11.22 -4.22 -13.48
C PRO A 100 -10.60 -3.30 -14.56
N ALA A 101 -9.32 -2.99 -14.40
CA ALA A 101 -8.62 -2.07 -15.32
C ALA A 101 -7.12 -2.26 -15.25
N TYR A 102 -6.46 -1.62 -16.20
CA TYR A 102 -5.01 -1.49 -16.29
C TYR A 102 -4.61 -0.02 -16.16
N ASN A 103 -3.46 0.21 -15.58
CA ASN A 103 -2.81 1.51 -15.59
C ASN A 103 -1.90 1.58 -16.82
N VAL A 104 -2.26 2.43 -17.78
CA VAL A 104 -1.51 2.61 -19.03
C VAL A 104 -0.61 3.83 -18.91
N GLN A 105 0.69 3.61 -19.09
CA GLN A 105 1.72 4.63 -19.08
C GLN A 105 2.17 4.94 -20.50
N LEU A 106 2.32 6.22 -20.82
CA LEU A 106 2.81 6.68 -22.11
C LEU A 106 4.08 7.51 -21.90
N ALA A 107 5.14 7.15 -22.60
CA ALA A 107 6.34 7.97 -22.70
C ALA A 107 6.30 8.73 -24.03
N VAL A 108 6.49 10.06 -23.94
CA VAL A 108 6.46 10.96 -25.10
C VAL A 108 7.76 11.77 -25.13
N HIS A 109 8.34 11.92 -26.31
CA HIS A 109 9.46 12.83 -26.56
C HIS A 109 9.25 13.52 -27.90
N SER A 110 9.32 14.86 -27.92
CA SER A 110 9.14 15.67 -29.12
C SER A 110 7.90 15.28 -29.94
N GLU A 111 6.75 15.11 -29.25
CA GLU A 111 5.44 14.73 -29.82
C GLU A 111 5.33 13.26 -30.30
N TYR A 112 6.40 12.48 -30.22
CA TYR A 112 6.38 11.05 -30.56
C TYR A 112 6.19 10.18 -29.34
N ILE A 113 5.37 9.13 -29.48
CA ILE A 113 5.22 8.10 -28.45
C ILE A 113 6.45 7.21 -28.49
N MET A 114 7.26 7.27 -27.46
CA MET A 114 8.48 6.48 -27.29
C MET A 114 8.21 5.09 -26.73
N GLY A 115 7.10 4.92 -26.04
CA GLY A 115 6.70 3.62 -25.52
C GLY A 115 5.40 3.66 -24.76
N VAL A 116 4.83 2.46 -24.59
CA VAL A 116 3.60 2.21 -23.85
C VAL A 116 3.87 1.14 -22.82
N GLY A 117 3.54 1.41 -21.57
CA GLY A 117 3.59 0.43 -20.46
C GLY A 117 2.19 0.12 -19.97
N ILE A 118 1.88 -1.16 -19.74
CA ILE A 118 0.60 -1.61 -19.19
C ILE A 118 0.88 -2.29 -17.85
N PHE A 119 0.30 -1.75 -16.79
CA PHE A 119 0.57 -2.20 -15.43
C PHE A 119 -0.72 -2.57 -14.70
N PRO A 120 -0.73 -3.70 -13.96
CA PRO A 120 -1.85 -4.07 -13.10
C PRO A 120 -1.82 -3.35 -11.75
N LYS A 121 -1.06 -2.26 -11.62
CA LYS A 121 -0.89 -1.48 -10.39
C LYS A 121 -1.68 -0.18 -10.48
N PRO A 122 -2.61 0.11 -9.55
CA PRO A 122 -3.50 1.26 -9.64
C PRO A 122 -2.81 2.62 -9.40
N ASN A 123 -1.61 2.62 -8.81
CA ASN A 123 -0.88 3.84 -8.47
C ASN A 123 0.31 4.07 -9.39
N ASP A 124 0.44 5.28 -9.91
CA ASP A 124 1.53 5.70 -10.80
C ASP A 124 2.91 5.63 -10.13
N THR A 125 2.98 5.88 -8.82
CA THR A 125 4.24 5.78 -8.06
C THR A 125 4.95 4.44 -8.22
N ASN A 126 4.21 3.35 -8.42
CA ASN A 126 4.79 2.00 -8.52
C ASN A 126 5.11 1.59 -9.98
N THR A 127 4.82 2.47 -10.95
CA THR A 127 5.00 2.18 -12.37
C THR A 127 6.19 2.91 -12.99
N LEU A 128 6.68 4.00 -12.38
CA LEU A 128 7.74 4.83 -12.93
C LEU A 128 9.03 4.05 -13.19
N ILE A 129 9.57 3.43 -12.15
CA ILE A 129 10.84 2.70 -12.23
C ILE A 129 10.80 1.60 -13.29
N PRO A 130 9.85 0.64 -13.23
CA PRO A 130 9.80 -0.41 -14.24
C PRO A 130 9.53 0.11 -15.64
N PHE A 131 8.78 1.21 -15.78
CA PHE A 131 8.52 1.79 -17.11
C PHE A 131 9.76 2.47 -17.70
N VAL A 132 10.52 3.24 -16.92
CA VAL A 132 11.78 3.84 -17.38
C VAL A 132 12.77 2.75 -17.78
N GLN A 133 12.90 1.68 -16.99
CA GLN A 133 13.75 0.54 -17.32
C GLN A 133 13.31 -0.16 -18.62
N GLN A 134 12.01 -0.36 -18.82
CA GLN A 134 11.45 -0.92 -20.05
C GLN A 134 11.79 -0.04 -21.27
N LEU A 135 11.66 1.28 -21.17
CA LEU A 135 11.99 2.22 -22.24
C LEU A 135 13.46 2.16 -22.61
N GLU A 136 14.37 2.09 -21.64
CA GLU A 136 15.81 1.96 -21.90
C GLU A 136 16.14 0.65 -22.61
N GLN A 137 15.49 -0.45 -22.25
CA GLN A 137 15.66 -1.73 -22.94
C GLN A 137 15.18 -1.66 -24.40
N ILE A 138 14.00 -1.09 -24.64
CA ILE A 138 13.43 -0.96 -25.99
C ILE A 138 14.32 -0.12 -26.88
N HIS A 139 14.81 1.01 -26.36
CA HIS A 139 15.59 1.96 -27.17
C HIS A 139 17.10 1.71 -27.14
N SER A 140 17.58 0.78 -26.28
CA SER A 140 19.01 0.57 -26.03
C SER A 140 19.75 1.88 -25.73
N ARG A 141 19.05 2.83 -25.09
CA ARG A 141 19.51 4.19 -24.87
C ARG A 141 19.04 4.67 -23.50
N ARG A 142 19.90 5.41 -22.83
CA ARG A 142 19.60 6.07 -21.56
C ARG A 142 19.06 7.47 -21.81
N PHE A 143 18.04 7.86 -21.01
CA PHE A 143 17.50 9.21 -21.01
C PHE A 143 18.20 10.07 -19.97
N THR A 144 18.33 11.36 -20.23
CA THR A 144 18.92 12.32 -19.28
C THR A 144 17.86 12.86 -18.32
N TYR A 145 16.71 13.25 -18.85
CA TYR A 145 15.62 13.85 -18.10
C TYR A 145 14.44 12.91 -18.00
N VAL A 146 13.80 12.89 -16.81
CA VAL A 146 12.52 12.23 -16.60
C VAL A 146 11.53 13.28 -16.08
N VAL A 147 10.61 13.64 -16.96
CA VAL A 147 9.53 14.61 -16.66
C VAL A 147 8.25 13.83 -16.46
N ALA A 148 7.59 14.01 -15.30
CA ALA A 148 6.34 13.32 -15.00
C ALA A 148 5.45 14.17 -14.08
N ASP A 149 4.18 13.82 -13.99
CA ASP A 149 3.23 14.52 -13.14
C ASP A 149 3.42 14.20 -11.64
N ALA A 150 2.64 14.87 -10.78
CA ALA A 150 2.71 14.71 -9.35
C ALA A 150 2.31 13.31 -8.85
N GLY A 151 1.61 12.52 -9.67
CA GLY A 151 1.23 11.14 -9.35
C GLY A 151 2.42 10.20 -9.19
N TYR A 152 3.56 10.55 -9.79
CA TYR A 152 4.80 9.77 -9.70
C TYR A 152 5.72 10.20 -8.56
N ASP A 153 5.41 11.30 -7.84
CA ASP A 153 6.23 11.77 -6.74
C ASP A 153 6.21 10.79 -5.57
N SER A 154 7.36 10.22 -5.28
CA SER A 154 7.62 9.43 -4.09
C SER A 154 9.10 9.48 -3.72
N HIS A 155 9.41 9.26 -2.43
CA HIS A 155 10.79 9.19 -1.98
C HIS A 155 11.58 8.10 -2.71
N GLU A 156 10.98 6.94 -2.93
CA GLU A 156 11.59 5.82 -3.65
C GLU A 156 11.94 6.20 -5.11
N ASN A 157 10.96 6.76 -5.84
CA ASN A 157 11.17 7.15 -7.24
C ASN A 157 12.23 8.22 -7.40
N LEU A 158 12.17 9.28 -6.61
CA LEU A 158 13.14 10.37 -6.69
C LEU A 158 14.54 9.92 -6.27
N THR A 159 14.65 9.07 -5.25
CA THR A 159 15.94 8.49 -4.84
C THR A 159 16.49 7.57 -5.92
N TRP A 160 15.65 6.72 -6.53
CA TRP A 160 16.08 5.85 -7.62
C TRP A 160 16.56 6.66 -8.83
N LEU A 161 15.81 7.68 -9.24
CA LEU A 161 16.20 8.56 -10.34
C LEU A 161 17.56 9.24 -10.05
N LYS A 162 17.73 9.80 -8.86
CA LYS A 162 18.99 10.44 -8.45
C LYS A 162 20.17 9.46 -8.45
N ASN A 163 20.00 8.30 -7.84
CA ASN A 163 21.05 7.27 -7.76
C ASN A 163 21.45 6.73 -9.14
N ASN A 164 20.50 6.71 -10.06
CA ASN A 164 20.76 6.36 -11.45
C ASN A 164 21.09 7.57 -12.33
N GLN A 165 21.41 8.72 -11.76
CA GLN A 165 21.88 9.92 -12.46
C GLN A 165 20.88 10.49 -13.50
N TYR A 166 19.58 10.30 -13.28
CA TYR A 166 18.55 11.01 -14.04
C TYR A 166 18.29 12.38 -13.42
N LEU A 167 18.02 13.35 -14.27
CA LEU A 167 17.52 14.65 -13.87
C LEU A 167 16.00 14.59 -13.82
N SER A 168 15.44 14.47 -12.60
CA SER A 168 14.00 14.42 -12.40
C SER A 168 13.38 15.81 -12.49
N CYS A 169 12.22 15.93 -13.15
CA CYS A 169 11.35 17.09 -13.19
C CYS A 169 9.92 16.63 -12.87
N ILE A 170 9.67 16.30 -11.60
CA ILE A 170 8.40 15.76 -11.09
C ILE A 170 7.83 16.74 -10.06
N LYS A 171 6.59 17.20 -10.29
CA LYS A 171 5.91 18.09 -9.32
C LYS A 171 5.64 17.33 -8.02
N PRO A 172 5.88 17.94 -6.83
CA PRO A 172 5.45 17.36 -5.56
C PRO A 172 3.93 17.13 -5.54
N GLN A 173 3.48 16.06 -4.90
CA GLN A 173 2.05 15.75 -4.79
C GLN A 173 1.21 16.90 -4.21
N TYR A 174 1.79 17.67 -3.31
CA TYR A 174 1.13 18.81 -2.68
C TYR A 174 1.27 20.13 -3.45
N TYR A 175 1.89 20.15 -4.64
CA TYR A 175 2.25 21.35 -5.38
C TYR A 175 1.05 22.28 -5.66
N GLU A 176 -0.05 21.72 -6.16
CA GLU A 176 -1.25 22.51 -6.45
C GLU A 176 -1.99 22.92 -5.17
N GLU A 177 -2.07 22.01 -4.20
CA GLU A 177 -2.68 22.30 -2.90
C GLU A 177 -1.92 23.40 -2.13
N ALA A 178 -0.59 23.43 -2.24
CA ALA A 178 0.25 24.39 -1.56
C ALA A 178 0.02 25.85 -2.03
N LYS A 179 -0.54 26.06 -3.21
CA LYS A 179 -0.93 27.37 -3.72
C LYS A 179 -2.16 27.94 -2.99
N ALA A 180 -2.98 27.08 -2.39
CA ALA A 180 -4.19 27.50 -1.72
C ALA A 180 -3.90 28.14 -0.35
N ARG A 181 -4.54 29.31 -0.09
CA ARG A 181 -4.42 30.01 1.21
C ARG A 181 -4.81 29.15 2.42
N ALA A 182 -5.73 28.20 2.22
CA ALA A 182 -6.12 27.27 3.27
C ALA A 182 -4.98 26.33 3.66
N TRP A 183 -4.19 25.88 2.68
CA TRP A 183 -3.04 25.01 2.91
C TRP A 183 -1.90 25.73 3.64
N THR A 184 -1.56 26.96 3.22
CA THR A 184 -0.48 27.77 3.83
C THR A 184 -0.79 28.16 5.26
N LYS A 185 -2.08 28.29 5.62
CA LYS A 185 -2.53 28.59 6.99
C LYS A 185 -2.75 27.36 7.86
N ASP A 186 -2.59 26.17 7.31
CA ASP A 186 -2.83 24.93 8.04
C ASP A 186 -1.72 24.64 9.04
N ILE A 187 -1.97 24.94 10.30
CA ILE A 187 -1.05 24.74 11.42
C ILE A 187 -0.78 23.28 11.76
N SER A 188 -1.53 22.35 11.18
CA SER A 188 -1.32 20.92 11.39
C SER A 188 -0.17 20.35 10.56
N LYS A 189 0.24 21.05 9.48
CA LYS A 189 1.26 20.60 8.53
C LYS A 189 2.65 21.00 9.00
N SER A 190 3.58 20.04 9.04
CA SER A 190 4.98 20.29 9.42
C SER A 190 5.69 21.27 8.46
N ARG A 191 5.32 21.26 7.17
CA ARG A 191 5.89 22.15 6.15
C ARG A 191 5.56 23.63 6.38
N ASN A 192 4.53 23.94 7.18
CA ASN A 192 4.15 25.30 7.56
C ASN A 192 4.70 25.71 8.92
N MET A 193 5.54 24.88 9.56
CA MET A 193 6.19 25.18 10.82
C MET A 193 7.58 25.73 10.55
N GLU A 194 7.98 26.72 11.32
CA GLU A 194 9.33 27.24 11.31
C GLU A 194 10.31 26.20 11.87
N TYR A 195 11.43 25.99 11.17
CA TYR A 195 12.48 25.09 11.60
C TYR A 195 13.69 25.92 12.07
N ILE A 196 14.22 25.61 13.24
CA ILE A 196 15.41 26.22 13.82
C ILE A 196 16.58 25.25 13.67
N PRO A 197 17.50 25.47 12.71
CA PRO A 197 18.60 24.54 12.46
C PRO A 197 19.56 24.37 13.65
N GLU A 198 19.82 25.43 14.40
CA GLU A 198 20.78 25.45 15.52
C GLU A 198 20.32 24.53 16.67
N GLU A 199 19.00 24.32 16.79
CA GLU A 199 18.42 23.54 17.87
C GLU A 199 17.85 22.22 17.38
N ASP A 200 17.89 21.94 16.06
CA ASP A 200 17.18 20.83 15.41
C ASP A 200 15.73 20.71 15.93
N ALA A 201 14.97 21.80 15.85
CA ALA A 201 13.62 21.91 16.41
C ALA A 201 12.67 22.67 15.48
N PHE A 202 11.39 22.32 15.55
CA PHE A 202 10.30 23.03 14.88
C PHE A 202 9.52 23.88 15.88
N ILE A 203 8.96 25.02 15.44
CA ILE A 203 8.07 25.85 16.24
C ILE A 203 6.62 25.64 15.81
N CYS A 204 5.75 25.29 16.77
CA CYS A 204 4.32 25.18 16.51
C CYS A 204 3.62 26.54 16.56
N ALA A 205 2.36 26.62 16.10
CA ALA A 205 1.55 27.84 16.08
C ALA A 205 1.35 28.50 17.46
N LYS A 206 1.60 27.80 18.57
CA LYS A 206 1.60 28.36 19.93
C LYS A 206 2.98 28.90 20.36
N GLY A 207 3.99 28.82 19.52
CA GLY A 207 5.37 29.20 19.85
C GLY A 207 6.13 28.16 20.69
N ARG A 208 5.63 26.93 20.80
CA ARG A 208 6.32 25.85 21.53
C ARG A 208 7.20 25.06 20.60
N LYS A 209 8.32 24.54 21.11
CA LYS A 209 9.29 23.76 20.35
C LYS A 209 8.85 22.31 20.24
N LEU A 210 8.98 21.75 19.05
CA LEU A 210 8.99 20.33 18.80
C LEU A 210 10.45 19.93 18.67
N LYS A 211 10.99 19.25 19.67
CA LYS A 211 12.38 18.81 19.71
C LYS A 211 12.54 17.46 19.03
N TYR A 212 13.72 17.25 18.45
CA TYR A 212 14.11 15.93 17.97
C TYR A 212 13.98 14.89 19.10
N ALA A 213 13.34 13.78 18.80
CA ALA A 213 13.13 12.70 19.75
C ALA A 213 13.93 11.45 19.36
N PHE A 214 13.78 10.97 18.14
CA PHE A 214 14.51 9.81 17.62
C PHE A 214 14.37 9.72 16.10
N THR A 215 15.22 8.86 15.52
CA THR A 215 15.18 8.48 14.12
C THR A 215 14.74 7.02 14.03
N HIS A 216 13.94 6.69 13.03
CA HIS A 216 13.57 5.30 12.73
C HIS A 216 13.52 5.05 11.23
N ASN A 217 13.72 3.79 10.86
CA ASN A 217 13.58 3.33 9.49
C ASN A 217 12.14 2.88 9.20
N ALA A 218 11.51 3.50 8.21
CA ALA A 218 10.21 3.08 7.69
C ALA A 218 10.40 2.27 6.42
N LYS A 219 9.88 1.03 6.42
CA LYS A 219 9.94 0.12 5.26
C LYS A 219 8.64 0.20 4.47
N ALA A 220 8.72 0.54 3.20
CA ALA A 220 7.60 0.49 2.26
C ALA A 220 7.26 -0.97 1.88
N LYS A 221 6.08 -1.17 1.28
CA LYS A 221 5.70 -2.50 0.75
C LYS A 221 6.61 -2.99 -0.38
N THR A 222 7.22 -2.07 -1.12
CA THR A 222 8.23 -2.34 -2.17
C THR A 222 9.56 -2.83 -1.63
N GLY A 223 9.77 -2.76 -0.30
CA GLY A 223 11.04 -3.04 0.35
C GLY A 223 11.94 -1.82 0.54
N PHE A 224 11.58 -0.67 -0.06
CA PHE A 224 12.34 0.57 0.10
C PHE A 224 12.35 1.02 1.57
N ILE A 225 13.53 1.40 2.06
CA ILE A 225 13.71 1.86 3.44
C ILE A 225 13.99 3.35 3.43
N SER A 226 13.20 4.13 4.19
CA SER A 226 13.39 5.56 4.39
C SER A 226 13.68 5.87 5.85
N GLU A 227 14.74 6.62 6.09
CA GLU A 227 15.04 7.16 7.40
C GLU A 227 14.13 8.35 7.69
N ARG A 228 13.47 8.34 8.86
CA ARG A 228 12.56 9.39 9.30
C ARG A 228 12.98 9.92 10.65
N LYS A 229 13.10 11.23 10.75
CA LYS A 229 13.28 11.95 12.01
C LYS A 229 11.95 12.31 12.63
N VAL A 230 11.81 12.06 13.92
CA VAL A 230 10.61 12.33 14.70
C VAL A 230 10.85 13.48 15.66
N TYR A 231 9.94 14.45 15.64
CA TYR A 231 9.96 15.59 16.53
C TYR A 231 8.69 15.61 17.37
N ILE A 232 8.81 15.89 18.65
CA ILE A 232 7.71 15.86 19.61
C ILE A 232 7.62 17.20 20.32
N CYS A 233 6.42 17.75 20.40
CA CYS A 233 6.17 18.99 21.12
C CYS A 233 6.39 18.80 22.63
N GLU A 234 7.04 19.75 23.27
CA GLU A 234 7.33 19.72 24.71
C GLU A 234 6.05 19.56 25.54
N SER A 235 4.97 20.23 25.16
CA SER A 235 3.68 20.11 25.83
C SER A 235 2.55 20.62 24.95
N CYS A 236 1.42 19.94 24.96
CA CYS A 236 0.17 20.39 24.34
C CYS A 236 -0.93 20.70 25.38
N ASN A 237 -0.56 20.79 26.66
CA ASN A 237 -1.51 21.09 27.73
C ASN A 237 -2.02 22.54 27.60
N ARG A 238 -3.32 22.75 27.80
CA ARG A 238 -4.00 24.05 27.73
C ARG A 238 -3.67 24.83 26.45
N CYS A 239 -3.55 24.12 25.32
CA CYS A 239 -3.29 24.71 24.02
C CYS A 239 -4.60 24.99 23.29
N GLY A 240 -4.91 26.27 23.00
CA GLY A 240 -6.11 26.66 22.25
C GLY A 240 -6.15 26.13 20.83
N TYR A 241 -4.98 25.87 20.22
CA TYR A 241 -4.86 25.33 18.85
C TYR A 241 -4.90 23.80 18.79
N LYS A 242 -5.09 23.10 19.91
CA LYS A 242 -4.99 21.62 19.97
C LYS A 242 -5.92 20.93 18.97
N LYS A 243 -7.16 21.39 18.88
CA LYS A 243 -8.19 20.80 17.99
C LYS A 243 -7.80 20.89 16.52
N GLU A 244 -7.30 22.03 16.05
CA GLU A 244 -6.88 22.25 14.67
C GLU A 244 -5.54 21.59 14.37
N CYS A 245 -4.56 21.74 15.28
CA CYS A 245 -3.21 21.21 15.13
C CYS A 245 -3.17 19.67 15.14
N GLN A 246 -4.07 19.03 15.87
CA GLN A 246 -4.12 17.57 16.06
C GLN A 246 -5.39 16.93 15.48
N ARG A 247 -6.00 17.52 14.46
CA ARG A 247 -7.28 17.05 13.87
C ARG A 247 -7.27 15.60 13.36
N TYR A 248 -6.10 15.05 13.08
CA TYR A 248 -5.95 13.65 12.60
C TYR A 248 -5.61 12.66 13.71
N VAL A 249 -5.48 13.10 14.96
CA VAL A 249 -5.23 12.21 16.09
C VAL A 249 -6.52 11.51 16.48
N LYS A 250 -6.44 10.20 16.68
CA LYS A 250 -7.61 9.40 17.07
C LYS A 250 -8.19 9.92 18.41
N PRO A 251 -9.54 10.03 18.53
CA PRO A 251 -10.19 10.52 19.76
C PRO A 251 -9.85 9.71 21.02
N THR A 252 -9.49 8.44 20.85
CA THR A 252 -9.12 7.52 21.94
C THR A 252 -7.73 7.77 22.52
N THR A 253 -6.91 8.63 21.89
CA THR A 253 -5.56 8.90 22.38
C THR A 253 -5.60 9.79 23.63
N VAL A 254 -5.12 9.28 24.74
CA VAL A 254 -5.07 10.02 26.02
C VAL A 254 -3.94 11.05 25.96
N ASN A 255 -4.25 12.33 26.24
CA ASN A 255 -3.32 13.45 26.28
C ASN A 255 -2.34 13.51 25.10
N PRO A 256 -2.84 13.52 23.84
CA PRO A 256 -1.95 13.52 22.68
C PRO A 256 -1.09 14.79 22.65
N VAL A 257 0.19 14.59 22.36
CA VAL A 257 1.15 15.66 22.04
C VAL A 257 1.36 15.71 20.53
N LYS A 258 1.61 16.90 19.98
CA LYS A 258 1.94 17.03 18.55
C LYS A 258 3.24 16.32 18.26
N ARG A 259 3.18 15.41 17.30
CA ARG A 259 4.31 14.69 16.71
C ARG A 259 4.33 14.96 15.22
N ILE A 260 5.49 15.21 14.68
CA ILE A 260 5.73 15.30 13.24
C ILE A 260 6.86 14.35 12.85
N GLU A 261 6.82 13.90 11.61
CA GLU A 261 7.87 13.12 10.99
C GLU A 261 8.38 13.88 9.77
N THR A 262 9.68 13.92 9.59
CA THR A 262 10.35 14.50 8.42
C THR A 262 11.26 13.45 7.80
N THR A 263 11.54 13.62 6.51
CA THR A 263 12.45 12.76 5.77
C THR A 263 13.48 13.63 5.08
N PRO A 264 14.57 14.05 5.79
CA PRO A 264 15.53 15.05 5.28
C PRO A 264 16.11 14.70 3.92
N ALA A 265 16.40 13.41 3.68
CA ALA A 265 16.91 12.95 2.39
C ALA A 265 15.92 13.18 1.24
N TYR A 266 14.63 12.92 1.48
CA TYR A 266 13.59 13.20 0.50
C TYR A 266 13.38 14.70 0.30
N ASP A 267 13.36 15.48 1.38
CA ASP A 267 13.17 16.93 1.31
C ASP A 267 14.33 17.60 0.52
N ALA A 268 15.56 17.11 0.67
CA ALA A 268 16.71 17.58 -0.11
C ALA A 268 16.57 17.27 -1.61
N ILE A 269 16.17 16.05 -1.96
CA ILE A 269 15.94 15.66 -3.37
C ILE A 269 14.78 16.46 -3.97
N LEU A 270 13.71 16.68 -3.20
CA LEU A 270 12.60 17.52 -3.63
C LEU A 270 13.02 18.97 -3.93
N ALA A 271 13.87 19.57 -3.09
CA ALA A 271 14.39 20.91 -3.32
C ALA A 271 15.16 20.98 -4.64
N GLU A 272 16.12 20.06 -4.87
CA GLU A 272 16.87 19.98 -6.13
C GLU A 272 15.95 19.79 -7.35
N ASN A 273 14.89 19.01 -7.21
CA ASN A 273 13.92 18.76 -8.27
C ASN A 273 13.04 20.01 -8.53
N GLN A 274 12.65 20.74 -7.48
CA GLN A 274 11.90 22.00 -7.61
C GLN A 274 12.72 23.10 -8.28
N ASP A 275 14.01 23.22 -7.96
CA ASP A 275 14.91 24.18 -8.60
C ASP A 275 14.99 23.93 -10.11
N ARG A 276 15.03 22.66 -10.54
CA ARG A 276 15.00 22.32 -11.98
C ARG A 276 13.66 22.62 -12.65
N LEU A 277 12.54 22.46 -11.92
CA LEU A 277 11.20 22.77 -12.44
C LEU A 277 10.97 24.27 -12.61
N LEU A 278 11.70 25.12 -11.88
CA LEU A 278 11.59 26.58 -11.90
C LEU A 278 12.70 27.23 -12.73
N SER A 279 13.73 26.47 -13.14
CA SER A 279 14.74 26.98 -14.08
C SER A 279 14.13 27.05 -15.47
N ASP A 280 14.25 28.21 -16.12
CA ASP A 280 13.83 28.48 -17.51
C ASP A 280 14.51 27.57 -18.53
#